data_5f7321d4888cbf5f42d99f4dc04c39cb
#
_entry.id   5f7321d4888cbf5f42d99f4dc04c39cb
#
_cell.length_a   1.000
_cell.length_b   1.000
_cell.length_c   1.000
_cell.angle_alpha   90.00
_cell.angle_beta   90.00
_cell.angle_gamma   90.00
#
_symmetry.space_group_name_H-M   'P 1'
#
loop_
_entity.id
_entity.type
_entity.pdbx_description
1 polymer ?
#
loop_
_entity_poly.entity_id
_entity_poly.type
_entity_poly.pdbx_seq_one_letter_code
_entity_poly.pdbx_strand_id
1 'polypeptide(L)'
;MKYLTTENAKTTKGESLGYLTAILYLAPSALSGRNVCSHASEGCIASCLNLAGMGAFSNVQDARIAKTRAFFANPRAFVEQLAEDIAAAERKAERAGLELCVRLNGTSDLPWENLGGEAGVCLMRRFPHLRFYDYTKNPARVRAYLAGRLPANYSLTFSRSECNGEIHFR
;
A
#
# COMPACT_ATOMS: atom_id res chain seq x y z
N MET A 1 13.73 -1.05 -11.26
CA MET A 1 12.43 -1.79 -11.39
C MET A 1 11.34 -0.84 -10.91
N LYS A 2 10.24 -0.72 -11.63
CA LYS A 2 9.11 0.12 -11.22
C LYS A 2 8.27 -0.62 -10.16
N TYR A 3 8.00 0.03 -9.03
CA TYR A 3 7.27 -0.60 -7.93
C TYR A 3 5.76 -0.35 -7.99
N LEU A 4 5.34 0.84 -8.42
CA LEU A 4 3.93 1.23 -8.47
C LEU A 4 3.23 0.75 -9.75
N THR A 5 1.97 0.36 -9.61
CA THR A 5 1.06 0.01 -10.70
C THR A 5 0.01 1.11 -10.81
N THR A 6 -0.11 1.72 -11.99
CA THR A 6 -1.10 2.77 -12.29
C THR A 6 -2.16 2.33 -13.30
N GLU A 7 -2.04 1.12 -13.84
CA GLU A 7 -2.89 0.62 -14.93
C GLU A 7 -3.49 -0.74 -14.55
N ASN A 8 -4.68 -0.72 -13.99
CA ASN A 8 -5.50 -1.91 -13.73
C ASN A 8 -6.98 -1.50 -13.61
N ALA A 9 -7.90 -2.48 -13.61
CA ALA A 9 -9.34 -2.22 -13.53
C ALA A 9 -9.78 -1.40 -12.29
N LYS A 10 -9.00 -1.38 -11.22
CA LYS A 10 -9.30 -0.56 -10.03
C LYS A 10 -8.86 0.88 -10.22
N THR A 11 -7.74 1.10 -10.90
CA THR A 11 -7.22 2.46 -11.15
C THR A 11 -8.10 3.18 -12.17
N THR A 12 -8.56 2.50 -13.23
CA THR A 12 -9.45 3.06 -14.27
C THR A 12 -10.77 3.61 -13.72
N LYS A 13 -11.30 3.00 -12.65
CA LYS A 13 -12.50 3.55 -11.98
C LYS A 13 -12.25 4.90 -11.30
N GLY A 14 -11.04 5.16 -10.85
CA GLY A 14 -10.66 6.45 -10.26
C GLY A 14 -10.58 7.57 -11.29
N GLU A 15 -10.20 7.26 -12.53
CA GLU A 15 -10.03 8.25 -13.60
C GLU A 15 -11.35 8.96 -13.93
N SER A 16 -12.47 8.25 -13.91
CA SER A 16 -13.80 8.85 -14.10
C SER A 16 -14.20 9.80 -12.97
N LEU A 17 -13.52 9.73 -11.83
CA LEU A 17 -13.70 10.59 -10.65
C LEU A 17 -12.59 11.65 -10.52
N GLY A 18 -11.74 11.78 -11.53
CA GLY A 18 -10.63 12.76 -11.53
C GLY A 18 -9.35 12.29 -10.83
N TYR A 19 -9.22 10.99 -10.53
CA TYR A 19 -8.05 10.48 -9.80
C TYR A 19 -7.26 9.43 -10.60
N LEU A 20 -5.94 9.59 -10.67
CA LEU A 20 -5.02 8.51 -11.01
C LEU A 20 -4.61 7.80 -9.72
N THR A 21 -4.82 6.48 -9.63
CA THR A 21 -4.41 5.71 -8.46
C THR A 21 -3.13 4.94 -8.74
N ALA A 22 -2.10 5.13 -7.91
CA ALA A 22 -0.85 4.38 -7.94
C ALA A 22 -0.81 3.40 -6.76
N ILE A 23 -0.65 2.09 -7.04
CA ILE A 23 -0.75 1.03 -6.02
C ILE A 23 0.54 0.22 -5.97
N LEU A 24 1.07 0.02 -4.75
CA LEU A 24 2.12 -0.96 -4.48
C LEU A 24 1.50 -2.30 -4.11
N TYR A 25 1.91 -3.35 -4.83
CA TYR A 25 1.53 -4.73 -4.52
C TYR A 25 2.77 -5.54 -4.10
N LEU A 26 2.73 -6.11 -2.90
CA LEU A 26 3.73 -7.03 -2.36
C LEU A 26 3.18 -8.46 -2.30
N ALA A 27 4.06 -9.46 -2.32
CA ALA A 27 3.68 -10.85 -2.20
C ALA A 27 3.49 -11.26 -0.74
N PRO A 28 2.49 -12.11 -0.42
CA PRO A 28 2.29 -12.65 0.92
C PRO A 28 3.43 -13.60 1.33
N SER A 29 3.50 -13.93 2.62
CA SER A 29 4.54 -14.78 3.21
C SER A 29 4.64 -16.16 2.55
N ALA A 30 3.51 -16.76 2.18
CA ALA A 30 3.47 -18.06 1.51
C ALA A 30 4.23 -18.11 0.18
N LEU A 31 4.39 -16.97 -0.51
CA LEU A 31 5.11 -16.88 -1.78
C LEU A 31 6.50 -16.26 -1.63
N SER A 32 6.63 -15.23 -0.79
CA SER A 32 7.88 -14.47 -0.66
C SER A 32 8.81 -14.97 0.45
N GLY A 33 8.28 -15.75 1.40
CA GLY A 33 8.95 -16.09 2.66
C GLY A 33 9.04 -14.94 3.67
N ARG A 34 8.36 -13.82 3.41
CA ARG A 34 8.39 -12.61 4.25
C ARG A 34 6.97 -12.17 4.62
N ASN A 35 6.71 -11.97 5.92
CA ASN A 35 5.41 -11.53 6.38
C ASN A 35 5.22 -10.02 6.17
N VAL A 36 4.30 -9.66 5.30
CA VAL A 36 3.88 -8.28 5.01
C VAL A 36 2.48 -7.96 5.53
N CYS A 37 1.83 -8.90 6.25
CA CYS A 37 0.47 -8.82 6.77
C CYS A 37 0.38 -9.43 8.17
N SER A 38 0.95 -8.77 9.18
CA SER A 38 1.06 -9.31 10.56
C SER A 38 -0.29 -9.57 11.25
N HIS A 39 -1.37 -8.97 10.78
CA HIS A 39 -2.73 -9.12 11.32
C HIS A 39 -3.68 -9.84 10.34
N ALA A 40 -3.13 -10.60 9.38
CA ALA A 40 -3.96 -11.41 8.50
C ALA A 40 -4.57 -12.58 9.29
N SER A 41 -5.89 -12.75 9.18
CA SER A 41 -6.62 -13.91 9.68
C SER A 41 -6.50 -15.09 8.71
N GLU A 42 -6.93 -16.28 9.12
CA GLU A 42 -6.94 -17.47 8.25
C GLU A 42 -7.81 -17.24 7.01
N GLY A 43 -9.01 -16.67 7.18
CA GLY A 43 -9.88 -16.30 6.07
C GLY A 43 -9.26 -15.25 5.13
N CYS A 44 -8.52 -14.28 5.69
CA CYS A 44 -7.79 -13.30 4.89
C CYS A 44 -6.66 -13.95 4.07
N ILE A 45 -5.97 -14.93 4.63
CA ILE A 45 -4.90 -15.68 3.94
C ILE A 45 -5.52 -16.53 2.83
N ALA A 46 -6.59 -17.28 3.12
CA ALA A 46 -7.26 -18.17 2.18
C ALA A 46 -7.88 -17.41 0.98
N SER A 47 -8.41 -16.20 1.21
CA SER A 47 -9.03 -15.36 0.19
C SER A 47 -8.13 -14.21 -0.30
N CYS A 48 -6.81 -14.34 -0.17
CA CYS A 48 -5.87 -13.27 -0.47
C CYS A 48 -6.01 -12.76 -1.91
N LEU A 49 -6.18 -11.45 -2.06
CA LEU A 49 -6.25 -10.78 -3.37
C LEU A 49 -5.01 -11.01 -4.26
N ASN A 50 -3.90 -11.46 -3.67
CA ASN A 50 -2.71 -11.84 -4.43
C ASN A 50 -2.95 -13.04 -5.35
N LEU A 51 -3.93 -13.89 -5.02
CA LEU A 51 -4.28 -15.10 -5.77
C LEU A 51 -5.49 -14.91 -6.69
N ALA A 52 -6.08 -13.70 -6.73
CA ALA A 52 -7.30 -13.41 -7.48
C ALA A 52 -7.03 -12.51 -8.70
N GLY A 53 -7.80 -12.73 -9.76
CA GLY A 53 -7.73 -11.93 -10.98
C GLY A 53 -6.32 -11.89 -11.58
N MET A 54 -5.84 -10.72 -11.95
CA MET A 54 -4.48 -10.54 -12.50
C MET A 54 -3.36 -11.02 -11.55
N GLY A 55 -3.63 -11.10 -10.24
CA GLY A 55 -2.68 -11.63 -9.26
C GLY A 55 -2.39 -13.13 -9.42
N ALA A 56 -3.23 -13.88 -10.11
CA ALA A 56 -3.03 -15.31 -10.38
C ALA A 56 -1.96 -15.60 -11.44
N PHE A 57 -1.61 -14.63 -12.29
CA PHE A 57 -0.59 -14.82 -13.32
C PHE A 57 0.82 -14.89 -12.72
N SER A 58 1.63 -15.83 -13.20
CA SER A 58 2.99 -16.08 -12.69
C SER A 58 3.89 -14.84 -12.77
N ASN A 59 3.90 -14.15 -13.91
CA ASN A 59 4.70 -12.94 -14.09
C ASN A 59 4.34 -11.82 -13.11
N VAL A 60 3.05 -11.71 -12.73
CA VAL A 60 2.59 -10.76 -11.72
C VAL A 60 3.05 -11.18 -10.32
N GLN A 61 2.97 -12.48 -10.01
CA GLN A 61 3.45 -13.03 -8.74
C GLN A 61 4.97 -12.87 -8.62
N ASP A 62 5.73 -13.19 -9.65
CA ASP A 62 7.19 -13.03 -9.67
C ASP A 62 7.61 -11.58 -9.43
N ALA A 63 6.94 -10.63 -10.08
CA ALA A 63 7.18 -9.21 -9.86
C ALA A 63 6.86 -8.77 -8.41
N ARG A 64 5.80 -9.28 -7.79
CA ARG A 64 5.46 -9.00 -6.39
C ARG A 64 6.46 -9.63 -5.42
N ILE A 65 6.90 -10.87 -5.69
CA ILE A 65 7.94 -11.57 -4.91
C ILE A 65 9.25 -10.77 -4.97
N ALA A 66 9.67 -10.36 -6.17
CA ALA A 66 10.89 -9.57 -6.35
C ALA A 66 10.84 -8.24 -5.58
N LYS A 67 9.71 -7.51 -5.64
CA LYS A 67 9.49 -6.27 -4.86
C LYS A 67 9.58 -6.53 -3.36
N THR A 68 8.93 -7.59 -2.87
CA THR A 68 8.95 -7.95 -1.45
C THR A 68 10.37 -8.26 -0.99
N ARG A 69 11.10 -9.07 -1.75
CA ARG A 69 12.50 -9.39 -1.44
C ARG A 69 13.39 -8.14 -1.45
N ALA A 70 13.21 -7.24 -2.44
CA ALA A 70 13.95 -5.99 -2.51
C ALA A 70 13.68 -5.10 -1.29
N PHE A 71 12.41 -4.99 -0.84
CA PHE A 71 12.05 -4.25 0.37
C PHE A 71 12.79 -4.78 1.62
N PHE A 72 12.78 -6.09 1.83
CA PHE A 72 13.45 -6.68 3.00
C PHE A 72 14.98 -6.73 2.90
N ALA A 73 15.53 -6.72 1.69
CA ALA A 73 16.98 -6.68 1.48
C ALA A 73 17.58 -5.29 1.77
N ASN A 74 16.90 -4.23 1.34
CA ASN A 74 17.33 -2.85 1.60
C ASN A 74 16.12 -1.91 1.66
N PRO A 75 15.46 -1.77 2.83
CA PRO A 75 14.27 -0.94 2.99
C PRO A 75 14.49 0.53 2.60
N ARG A 76 15.67 1.07 2.90
CA ARG A 76 16.01 2.47 2.57
C ARG A 76 16.06 2.69 1.06
N ALA A 77 16.82 1.89 0.33
CA ALA A 77 16.90 1.99 -1.13
C ALA A 77 15.53 1.74 -1.78
N PHE A 78 14.73 0.84 -1.20
CA PHE A 78 13.37 0.59 -1.68
C PHE A 78 12.48 1.83 -1.51
N VAL A 79 12.51 2.48 -0.37
CA VAL A 79 11.71 3.69 -0.09
C VAL A 79 12.14 4.86 -0.99
N GLU A 80 13.44 5.03 -1.25
CA GLU A 80 13.93 6.05 -2.19
C GLU A 80 13.43 5.78 -3.62
N GLN A 81 13.55 4.56 -4.11
CA GLN A 81 13.02 4.20 -5.44
C GLN A 81 11.49 4.37 -5.50
N LEU A 82 10.80 4.05 -4.41
CA LEU A 82 9.35 4.24 -4.33
C LEU A 82 8.96 5.73 -4.39
N ALA A 83 9.77 6.59 -3.78
CA ALA A 83 9.58 8.04 -3.89
C ALA A 83 9.78 8.55 -5.34
N GLU A 84 10.76 8.03 -6.06
CA GLU A 84 10.95 8.34 -7.48
C GLU A 84 9.75 7.89 -8.33
N ASP A 85 9.23 6.68 -8.04
CA ASP A 85 8.05 6.13 -8.71
C ASP A 85 6.79 6.97 -8.43
N ILE A 86 6.62 7.48 -7.19
CA ILE A 86 5.52 8.40 -6.83
C ILE A 86 5.64 9.70 -7.63
N ALA A 87 6.80 10.32 -7.66
CA ALA A 87 7.01 11.54 -8.43
C ALA A 87 6.79 11.35 -9.96
N ALA A 88 7.15 10.17 -10.48
CA ALA A 88 6.85 9.83 -11.87
C ALA A 88 5.35 9.63 -12.13
N ALA A 89 4.64 9.01 -11.18
CA ALA A 89 3.19 8.83 -11.26
C ALA A 89 2.45 10.18 -11.14
N GLU A 90 2.95 11.09 -10.33
CA GLU A 90 2.40 12.44 -10.19
C GLU A 90 2.49 13.22 -11.50
N ARG A 91 3.66 13.25 -12.14
CA ARG A 91 3.81 13.87 -13.48
C ARG A 91 2.91 13.22 -14.53
N LYS A 92 2.60 11.92 -14.41
CA LYS A 92 1.65 11.23 -15.30
C LYS A 92 0.22 11.72 -15.03
N ALA A 93 -0.18 11.86 -13.76
CA ALA A 93 -1.49 12.36 -13.36
C ALA A 93 -1.71 13.79 -13.85
N GLU A 94 -0.74 14.69 -13.61
CA GLU A 94 -0.78 16.09 -14.06
C GLU A 94 -0.99 16.21 -15.58
N ARG A 95 -0.23 15.44 -16.38
CA ARG A 95 -0.40 15.42 -17.85
C ARG A 95 -1.77 14.93 -18.31
N ALA A 96 -2.44 14.12 -17.49
CA ALA A 96 -3.78 13.61 -17.76
C ALA A 96 -4.88 14.51 -17.15
N GLY A 97 -4.54 15.60 -16.46
CA GLY A 97 -5.49 16.46 -15.75
C GLY A 97 -6.15 15.75 -14.55
N LEU A 98 -5.44 14.80 -13.93
CA LEU A 98 -5.93 14.01 -12.80
C LEU A 98 -5.15 14.31 -11.52
N GLU A 99 -5.76 14.10 -10.35
CA GLU A 99 -5.08 14.10 -9.06
C GLU A 99 -4.48 12.72 -8.76
N LEU A 100 -3.23 12.66 -8.26
CA LEU A 100 -2.63 11.40 -7.84
C LEU A 100 -3.13 10.98 -6.45
N CYS A 101 -3.60 9.74 -6.36
CA CYS A 101 -3.83 9.03 -5.09
C CYS A 101 -2.89 7.84 -4.97
N VAL A 102 -2.24 7.67 -3.82
CA VAL A 102 -1.25 6.60 -3.59
C VAL A 102 -1.77 5.60 -2.57
N ARG A 103 -1.69 4.30 -2.91
CA ARG A 103 -1.99 3.19 -2.02
C ARG A 103 -0.77 2.27 -1.88
N LEU A 104 -0.18 2.22 -0.68
CA LEU A 104 1.04 1.46 -0.43
C LEU A 104 0.79 0.01 0.03
N ASN A 105 -0.42 -0.30 0.46
CA ASN A 105 -0.84 -1.64 0.89
C ASN A 105 -1.89 -2.24 -0.06
N GLY A 106 -1.54 -2.50 -1.31
CA GLY A 106 -2.42 -3.17 -2.28
C GLY A 106 -2.73 -4.61 -1.88
N THR A 107 -1.71 -5.35 -1.43
CA THR A 107 -1.76 -6.73 -0.95
C THR A 107 -0.85 -6.95 0.28
N SER A 108 -0.72 -5.93 1.12
CA SER A 108 0.07 -5.94 2.36
C SER A 108 -0.66 -5.14 3.45
N ASP A 109 -0.12 -5.15 4.68
CA ASP A 109 -0.56 -4.31 5.80
C ASP A 109 0.66 -3.83 6.61
N LEU A 110 1.61 -3.20 5.89
CA LEU A 110 2.82 -2.61 6.48
C LEU A 110 2.52 -1.20 7.01
N PRO A 111 3.09 -0.80 8.15
CA PRO A 111 2.92 0.53 8.73
C PRO A 111 3.83 1.55 8.02
N TRP A 112 3.50 1.91 6.78
CA TRP A 112 4.28 2.85 5.95
C TRP A 112 4.47 4.21 6.61
N GLU A 113 3.56 4.60 7.49
CA GLU A 113 3.66 5.82 8.29
C GLU A 113 4.85 5.81 9.26
N ASN A 114 5.34 4.61 9.62
CA ASN A 114 6.48 4.40 10.52
C ASN A 114 7.75 3.94 9.77
N LEU A 115 7.62 3.60 8.48
CA LEU A 115 8.76 3.17 7.66
C LEU A 115 9.49 4.42 7.15
N GLY A 116 10.61 4.68 7.73
CA GLY A 116 11.43 5.85 7.43
C GLY A 116 12.35 6.18 8.60
N GLY A 117 12.03 5.73 9.81
CA GLY A 117 12.84 5.82 11.02
C GLY A 117 13.63 7.13 11.17
N GLU A 118 14.70 7.12 11.97
CA GLU A 118 15.62 8.26 12.12
C GLU A 118 16.40 8.60 10.84
N ALA A 119 16.47 7.68 9.87
CA ALA A 119 17.27 7.82 8.64
C ALA A 119 16.42 8.02 7.35
N GLY A 120 15.09 8.03 7.44
CA GLY A 120 14.22 8.15 6.26
C GLY A 120 12.99 9.00 6.52
N VAL A 121 12.69 9.90 5.60
CA VAL A 121 11.46 10.69 5.65
C VAL A 121 10.29 9.79 5.26
N CYS A 122 9.27 9.68 6.12
CA CYS A 122 8.00 9.04 5.79
C CYS A 122 7.46 9.58 4.45
N LEU A 123 7.11 8.69 3.52
CA LEU A 123 6.66 9.06 2.18
C LEU A 123 5.49 10.07 2.20
N MET A 124 4.55 9.92 3.13
CA MET A 124 3.44 10.84 3.28
C MET A 124 3.91 12.26 3.63
N ARG A 125 4.94 12.39 4.45
CA ARG A 125 5.54 13.69 4.80
C ARG A 125 6.41 14.27 3.69
N ARG A 126 7.02 13.42 2.87
CA ARG A 126 7.79 13.82 1.68
C ARG A 126 6.90 14.39 0.57
N PHE A 127 5.66 13.92 0.48
CA PHE A 127 4.64 14.36 -0.48
C PHE A 127 3.40 14.87 0.24
N PRO A 128 3.46 16.00 0.96
CA PRO A 128 2.37 16.46 1.83
C PRO A 128 1.11 16.89 1.06
N HIS A 129 1.26 17.21 -0.22
CA HIS A 129 0.18 17.61 -1.13
C HIS A 129 -0.55 16.42 -1.77
N LEU A 130 0.04 15.22 -1.74
CA LEU A 130 -0.59 14.02 -2.29
C LEU A 130 -1.49 13.33 -1.25
N ARG A 131 -2.52 12.66 -1.73
CA ARG A 131 -3.41 11.83 -0.91
C ARG A 131 -2.88 10.41 -0.85
N PHE A 132 -2.68 9.90 0.37
CA PHE A 132 -2.40 8.50 0.64
C PHE A 132 -3.60 7.85 1.31
N TYR A 133 -3.88 6.59 0.96
CA TYR A 133 -4.93 5.83 1.61
C TYR A 133 -4.59 4.35 1.66
N ASP A 134 -5.02 3.68 2.73
CA ASP A 134 -4.84 2.23 2.87
C ASP A 134 -5.96 1.60 3.70
N TYR A 135 -5.95 0.28 3.70
CA TYR A 135 -6.78 -0.56 4.56
C TYR A 135 -5.88 -1.31 5.52
N THR A 136 -6.31 -1.44 6.77
CA THR A 136 -5.55 -2.19 7.79
C THR A 136 -6.44 -3.09 8.62
N LYS A 137 -5.91 -4.24 9.03
CA LYS A 137 -6.50 -5.10 10.06
C LYS A 137 -5.86 -4.85 11.43
N ASN A 138 -4.86 -3.99 11.51
CA ASN A 138 -4.16 -3.66 12.76
C ASN A 138 -4.92 -2.58 13.55
N PRO A 139 -5.52 -2.92 14.71
CA PRO A 139 -6.28 -1.96 15.52
C PRO A 139 -5.43 -0.83 16.08
N ALA A 140 -4.14 -1.07 16.35
CA ALA A 140 -3.24 -0.05 16.88
C ALA A 140 -3.01 1.09 15.88
N ARG A 141 -2.92 0.77 14.57
CA ARG A 141 -2.82 1.77 13.50
C ARG A 141 -4.08 2.62 13.43
N VAL A 142 -5.26 2.00 13.54
CA VAL A 142 -6.53 2.73 13.52
C VAL A 142 -6.66 3.66 14.74
N ARG A 143 -6.29 3.20 15.95
CA ARG A 143 -6.26 4.05 17.14
C ARG A 143 -5.30 5.24 16.99
N ALA A 144 -4.14 5.02 16.36
CA ALA A 144 -3.20 6.11 16.05
C ALA A 144 -3.80 7.11 15.06
N TYR A 145 -4.50 6.63 14.03
CA TYR A 145 -5.20 7.47 13.05
C TYR A 145 -6.29 8.32 13.70
N LEU A 146 -7.18 7.71 14.48
CA LEU A 146 -8.27 8.40 15.18
C LEU A 146 -7.76 9.43 16.21
N ALA A 147 -6.60 9.18 16.80
CA ALA A 147 -5.93 10.09 17.72
C ALA A 147 -5.12 11.19 17.01
N GLY A 148 -5.20 11.33 15.68
CA GLY A 148 -4.50 12.35 14.90
C GLY A 148 -2.97 12.22 14.89
N ARG A 149 -2.43 11.03 15.21
CA ARG A 149 -0.98 10.79 15.27
C ARG A 149 -0.36 10.39 13.93
N LEU A 150 -1.16 10.16 12.90
CA LEU A 150 -0.69 9.87 11.55
C LEU A 150 -0.60 11.14 10.70
N PRO A 151 0.14 11.13 9.58
CA PRO A 151 0.18 12.26 8.66
C PRO A 151 -1.21 12.67 8.18
N ALA A 152 -1.48 13.99 8.12
CA ALA A 152 -2.81 14.52 7.79
C ALA A 152 -3.30 14.14 6.38
N ASN A 153 -2.39 13.85 5.47
CA ASN A 153 -2.67 13.43 4.09
C ASN A 153 -2.80 11.91 3.93
N TYR A 154 -2.91 11.16 5.05
CA TYR A 154 -3.08 9.71 5.06
C TYR A 154 -4.44 9.30 5.61
N SER A 155 -5.25 8.65 4.80
CA SER A 155 -6.55 8.09 5.19
C SER A 155 -6.43 6.59 5.41
N LEU A 156 -6.87 6.11 6.58
CA LEU A 156 -6.76 4.71 6.97
C LEU A 156 -8.14 4.12 7.27
N THR A 157 -8.49 3.05 6.58
CA THR A 157 -9.76 2.34 6.76
C THR A 157 -9.55 1.01 7.49
N PHE A 158 -10.31 0.75 8.55
CA PHE A 158 -10.28 -0.54 9.23
C PHE A 158 -10.97 -1.61 8.38
N SER A 159 -10.25 -2.69 8.13
CA SER A 159 -10.75 -3.84 7.38
C SER A 159 -11.21 -4.93 8.36
N ARG A 160 -12.50 -5.16 8.47
CA ARG A 160 -13.07 -6.23 9.31
C ARG A 160 -12.69 -7.60 8.78
N SER A 161 -12.57 -8.56 9.69
CA SER A 161 -12.36 -9.98 9.43
C SER A 161 -13.13 -10.79 10.45
N GLU A 162 -13.15 -12.11 10.30
CA GLU A 162 -13.82 -13.04 11.19
C GLU A 162 -13.30 -12.97 12.64
N CYS A 163 -12.04 -12.58 12.86
CA CYS A 163 -11.43 -12.53 14.18
C CYS A 163 -11.28 -11.11 14.76
N ASN A 164 -11.77 -10.05 14.09
CA ASN A 164 -11.68 -8.69 14.60
C ASN A 164 -13.03 -7.93 14.64
N GLY A 165 -14.13 -8.67 14.47
CA GLY A 165 -15.49 -8.11 14.38
C GLY A 165 -15.98 -7.41 15.65
N GLU A 166 -15.44 -7.77 16.82
CA GLU A 166 -15.80 -7.19 18.13
C GLU A 166 -14.97 -5.95 18.50
N ILE A 167 -14.01 -5.56 17.66
CA ILE A 167 -13.19 -4.38 17.93
C ILE A 167 -14.00 -3.11 17.64
N HIS A 168 -14.25 -2.34 18.70
CA HIS A 168 -14.89 -1.04 18.62
C HIS A 168 -13.86 0.08 18.79
N PHE A 169 -13.95 1.09 17.94
CA PHE A 169 -13.17 2.32 18.04
C PHE A 169 -14.12 3.43 18.54
N ARG A 170 -13.88 3.87 19.79
CA ARG A 170 -14.56 5.00 20.42
C ARG A 170 -13.64 6.20 20.42
#